data_356139291e280385d6174a50a1794aab
#
_entry.id   356139291e280385d6174a50a1794aab
#
_cell.length_a   1.000
_cell.length_b   1.000
_cell.length_c   1.000
_cell.angle_alpha   90.00
_cell.angle_beta   90.00
_cell.angle_gamma   90.00
#
_symmetry.space_group_name_H-M   'P 1'
#
loop_
_entity.id
_entity.type
_entity.pdbx_description
1 polymer ?
#
loop_
_entity_poly.entity_id
_entity_poly.type
_entity_poly.pdbx_seq_one_letter_code
_entity_poly.pdbx_strand_id
1 'polypeptide(L)'
;LADFVEKGADFASIEVSSHGLVQHRVEALKFKAAIFTNLSRDHLDYHETMEKYAEAKKRFFVDLAPEVQILNADDPIGAAWLNELPNGIAVSCHPDFHPISKQWLYATQIRFTHEGAVIDVVSSWGNGTLHSPLIGAFNVSNLLLATAVLLALGYSFDDLIRTVSQLK
;
A
#
# COMPACT_ATOMS: atom_id res chain seq x y z
N LEU A 1 13.43 -10.69 13.66
CA LEU A 1 12.71 -9.64 14.38
C LEU A 1 13.32 -9.37 15.76
N ALA A 2 13.66 -10.41 16.55
CA ALA A 2 14.31 -10.23 17.86
C ALA A 2 15.56 -9.33 17.75
N ASP A 3 16.43 -9.60 16.78
CA ASP A 3 17.64 -8.81 16.51
C ASP A 3 17.32 -7.33 16.16
N PHE A 4 16.18 -7.05 15.48
CA PHE A 4 15.74 -5.67 15.21
C PHE A 4 15.32 -4.94 16.49
N VAL A 5 14.62 -5.65 17.37
CA VAL A 5 14.21 -5.09 18.68
C VAL A 5 15.43 -4.79 19.55
N GLU A 6 16.39 -5.72 19.61
CA GLU A 6 17.66 -5.54 20.34
C GLU A 6 18.47 -4.34 19.82
N LYS A 7 18.38 -4.04 18.52
CA LYS A 7 19.01 -2.88 17.88
C LYS A 7 18.19 -1.59 17.93
N GLY A 8 17.06 -1.60 18.64
CA GLY A 8 16.22 -0.42 18.84
C GLY A 8 15.43 0.01 17.61
N ALA A 9 15.04 -0.92 16.74
CA ALA A 9 14.16 -0.61 15.61
C ALA A 9 12.73 -0.36 16.08
N ASP A 10 12.18 0.80 15.74
CA ASP A 10 10.79 1.17 16.05
C ASP A 10 9.81 0.56 15.05
N PHE A 11 10.23 0.34 13.80
CA PHE A 11 9.42 -0.19 12.71
C PHE A 11 10.17 -1.25 11.90
N ALA A 12 9.42 -2.22 11.39
CA ALA A 12 9.90 -3.17 10.40
C ALA A 12 8.91 -3.24 9.23
N SER A 13 9.41 -3.06 8.02
CA SER A 13 8.65 -3.32 6.79
C SER A 13 9.07 -4.69 6.25
N ILE A 14 8.08 -5.55 5.97
CA ILE A 14 8.30 -6.93 5.57
C ILE A 14 7.47 -7.22 4.32
N GLU A 15 8.11 -7.75 3.29
CA GLU A 15 7.39 -8.34 2.17
C GLU A 15 6.84 -9.71 2.56
N VAL A 16 5.51 -9.88 2.48
CA VAL A 16 4.83 -11.11 2.81
C VAL A 16 4.37 -11.81 1.54
N SER A 17 5.03 -12.92 1.20
CA SER A 17 4.67 -13.73 0.05
C SER A 17 3.39 -14.54 0.29
N SER A 18 2.65 -14.85 -0.78
CA SER A 18 1.48 -15.72 -0.72
C SER A 18 1.81 -17.12 -0.17
N HIS A 19 2.99 -17.65 -0.49
CA HIS A 19 3.52 -18.89 0.10
C HIS A 19 3.69 -18.76 1.62
N GLY A 20 4.23 -17.62 2.09
CA GLY A 20 4.38 -17.35 3.51
C GLY A 20 3.07 -17.36 4.27
N LEU A 21 2.00 -16.84 3.64
CA LEU A 21 0.64 -16.86 4.19
C LEU A 21 0.04 -18.27 4.21
N VAL A 22 0.13 -19.01 3.11
CA VAL A 22 -0.39 -20.40 3.03
C VAL A 22 0.35 -21.34 3.99
N GLN A 23 1.65 -21.11 4.17
CA GLN A 23 2.51 -21.91 5.05
C GLN A 23 2.54 -21.40 6.50
N HIS A 24 1.68 -20.47 6.88
CA HIS A 24 1.54 -19.96 8.24
C HIS A 24 2.81 -19.32 8.84
N ARG A 25 3.75 -18.86 8.00
CA ARG A 25 5.06 -18.36 8.46
C ARG A 25 4.99 -17.05 9.24
N VAL A 26 3.88 -16.31 9.10
CA VAL A 26 3.71 -14.98 9.69
C VAL A 26 2.57 -14.89 10.70
N GLU A 27 1.90 -16.01 11.01
CA GLU A 27 0.74 -16.02 11.92
C GLU A 27 1.06 -15.60 13.36
N ALA A 28 2.30 -15.79 13.80
CA ALA A 28 2.74 -15.35 15.13
C ALA A 28 3.00 -13.83 15.21
N LEU A 29 2.89 -13.11 14.08
CA LEU A 29 3.16 -11.67 14.02
C LEU A 29 1.86 -10.88 14.06
N LYS A 30 1.90 -9.75 14.76
CA LYS A 30 0.85 -8.73 14.70
C LYS A 30 1.30 -7.60 13.79
N PHE A 31 0.58 -7.41 12.71
CA PHE A 31 0.86 -6.35 11.76
C PHE A 31 0.05 -5.10 12.10
N LYS A 32 0.73 -3.97 12.18
CA LYS A 32 0.05 -2.67 12.35
C LYS A 32 -0.64 -2.25 11.06
N ALA A 33 0.00 -2.50 9.93
CA ALA A 33 -0.52 -2.19 8.60
C ALA A 33 -0.25 -3.32 7.61
N ALA A 34 -1.15 -3.50 6.64
CA ALA A 34 -0.95 -4.31 5.46
C ALA A 34 -1.21 -3.50 4.20
N ILE A 35 -0.42 -3.74 3.16
CA ILE A 35 -0.55 -3.10 1.86
C ILE A 35 -0.77 -4.17 0.80
N PHE A 36 -1.79 -4.00 -0.02
CA PHE A 36 -1.95 -4.73 -1.28
C PHE A 36 -1.53 -3.83 -2.43
N THR A 37 -0.43 -4.19 -3.08
CA THR A 37 0.14 -3.40 -4.18
C THR A 37 -0.46 -3.77 -5.53
N ASN A 38 -0.45 -5.05 -5.87
CA ASN A 38 -1.03 -5.60 -7.10
C ASN A 38 -1.06 -7.13 -7.08
N LEU A 39 -1.76 -7.70 -8.05
CA LEU A 39 -1.74 -9.13 -8.33
C LEU A 39 -1.47 -9.36 -9.83
N SER A 40 -0.22 -9.61 -10.18
CA SER A 40 0.17 -10.05 -11.52
C SER A 40 0.18 -11.57 -11.63
N ARG A 41 0.14 -12.08 -12.88
CA ARG A 41 0.20 -13.52 -13.16
C ARG A 41 1.57 -14.08 -12.78
N ASP A 42 1.63 -14.68 -11.59
CA ASP A 42 2.83 -15.31 -11.04
C ASP A 42 2.42 -16.45 -10.10
N HIS A 43 3.35 -17.32 -9.72
CA HIS A 43 3.15 -18.38 -8.74
C HIS A 43 1.99 -19.36 -9.04
N LEU A 44 1.57 -19.49 -10.32
CA LEU A 44 0.49 -20.41 -10.71
C LEU A 44 0.90 -21.88 -10.68
N ASP A 45 2.18 -22.16 -10.68
CA ASP A 45 2.75 -23.47 -10.38
C ASP A 45 2.39 -23.96 -8.97
N TYR A 46 2.20 -23.03 -8.02
CA TYR A 46 1.84 -23.30 -6.64
C TYR A 46 0.34 -23.11 -6.36
N HIS A 47 -0.24 -22.01 -6.85
CA HIS A 47 -1.64 -21.66 -6.55
C HIS A 47 -2.64 -22.21 -7.56
N GLU A 48 -2.18 -22.77 -8.68
CA GLU A 48 -2.96 -23.32 -9.80
C GLU A 48 -3.79 -22.27 -10.55
N THR A 49 -4.52 -21.37 -9.86
CA THR A 49 -5.35 -20.33 -10.47
C THR A 49 -5.12 -18.96 -9.85
N MET A 50 -5.49 -17.89 -10.58
CA MET A 50 -5.40 -16.51 -10.08
C MET A 50 -6.34 -16.26 -8.90
N GLU A 51 -7.49 -16.92 -8.86
CA GLU A 51 -8.46 -16.84 -7.77
C GLU A 51 -7.87 -17.39 -6.47
N LYS A 52 -7.28 -18.59 -6.50
CA LYS A 52 -6.61 -19.18 -5.33
C LYS A 52 -5.41 -18.34 -4.88
N TYR A 53 -4.70 -17.73 -5.82
CA TYR A 53 -3.60 -16.83 -5.50
C TYR A 53 -4.12 -15.55 -4.81
N ALA A 54 -5.21 -14.96 -5.32
CA ALA A 54 -5.86 -13.81 -4.69
C ALA A 54 -6.38 -14.14 -3.28
N GLU A 55 -7.04 -15.27 -3.11
CA GLU A 55 -7.52 -15.77 -1.81
C GLU A 55 -6.38 -15.93 -0.81
N ALA A 56 -5.27 -16.53 -1.23
CA ALA A 56 -4.09 -16.68 -0.38
C ALA A 56 -3.56 -15.33 0.12
N LYS A 57 -3.48 -14.31 -0.75
CA LYS A 57 -3.08 -12.95 -0.35
C LYS A 57 -4.12 -12.25 0.52
N LYS A 58 -5.42 -12.48 0.27
CA LYS A 58 -6.51 -11.88 1.03
C LYS A 58 -6.50 -12.28 2.50
N ARG A 59 -6.01 -13.47 2.82
CA ARG A 59 -5.83 -13.94 4.20
C ARG A 59 -5.02 -12.97 5.05
N PHE A 60 -4.09 -12.24 4.48
CA PHE A 60 -3.34 -11.22 5.19
C PHE A 60 -4.24 -10.12 5.79
N PHE A 61 -5.31 -9.77 5.10
CA PHE A 61 -6.25 -8.72 5.50
C PHE A 61 -7.38 -9.25 6.39
N VAL A 62 -7.80 -10.49 6.18
CA VAL A 62 -8.93 -11.12 6.89
C VAL A 62 -8.48 -11.88 8.13
N ASP A 63 -7.52 -12.80 7.98
CA ASP A 63 -7.13 -13.72 9.06
C ASP A 63 -6.18 -13.04 10.05
N LEU A 64 -5.21 -12.24 9.56
CA LEU A 64 -4.26 -11.51 10.40
C LEU A 64 -4.80 -10.15 10.83
N ALA A 65 -5.87 -9.68 10.22
CA ALA A 65 -6.66 -8.50 10.57
C ALA A 65 -5.82 -7.29 11.03
N PRO A 66 -4.91 -6.75 10.19
CA PRO A 66 -4.11 -5.59 10.54
C PRO A 66 -4.99 -4.36 10.80
N GLU A 67 -4.56 -3.45 11.69
CA GLU A 67 -5.32 -2.27 12.05
C GLU A 67 -5.52 -1.31 10.86
N VAL A 68 -4.50 -1.19 10.01
CA VAL A 68 -4.51 -0.37 8.78
C VAL A 68 -4.45 -1.29 7.57
N GLN A 69 -5.41 -1.14 6.65
CA GLN A 69 -5.53 -1.95 5.45
C GLN A 69 -5.51 -1.05 4.22
N ILE A 70 -4.40 -1.03 3.48
CA ILE A 70 -4.23 -0.21 2.29
C ILE A 70 -4.39 -1.07 1.04
N LEU A 71 -5.26 -0.65 0.14
CA LEU A 71 -5.59 -1.38 -1.08
C LEU A 71 -5.37 -0.50 -2.31
N ASN A 72 -4.59 -1.00 -3.25
CA ASN A 72 -4.45 -0.37 -4.56
C ASN A 72 -5.76 -0.52 -5.35
N ALA A 73 -6.47 0.59 -5.54
CA ALA A 73 -7.74 0.62 -6.25
C ALA A 73 -7.58 0.54 -7.79
N ASP A 74 -6.36 0.72 -8.29
CA ASP A 74 -6.04 0.60 -9.72
C ASP A 74 -5.84 -0.87 -10.15
N ASP A 75 -5.63 -1.76 -9.18
CA ASP A 75 -5.62 -3.20 -9.41
C ASP A 75 -7.05 -3.76 -9.29
N PRO A 76 -7.53 -4.56 -10.27
CA PRO A 76 -8.89 -5.11 -10.25
C PRO A 76 -9.22 -5.92 -8.99
N ILE A 77 -8.23 -6.63 -8.42
CA ILE A 77 -8.40 -7.41 -7.20
C ILE A 77 -8.49 -6.47 -5.98
N GLY A 78 -7.62 -5.45 -5.92
CA GLY A 78 -7.67 -4.42 -4.88
C GLY A 78 -9.00 -3.66 -4.88
N ALA A 79 -9.48 -3.27 -6.07
CA ALA A 79 -10.79 -2.64 -6.24
C ALA A 79 -11.94 -3.55 -5.78
N ALA A 80 -11.91 -4.84 -6.10
CA ALA A 80 -12.91 -5.80 -5.65
C ALA A 80 -12.90 -5.94 -4.11
N TRP A 81 -11.71 -6.01 -3.49
CA TRP A 81 -11.59 -6.15 -2.04
C TRP A 81 -12.06 -4.92 -1.26
N LEU A 82 -12.00 -3.72 -1.84
CA LEU A 82 -12.58 -2.51 -1.23
C LEU A 82 -14.09 -2.62 -0.95
N ASN A 83 -14.81 -3.43 -1.74
CA ASN A 83 -16.24 -3.72 -1.48
C ASN A 83 -16.46 -4.73 -0.35
N GLU A 84 -15.45 -5.54 -0.02
CA GLU A 84 -15.55 -6.63 0.92
C GLU A 84 -14.86 -6.31 2.27
N LEU A 85 -13.91 -5.38 2.27
CA LEU A 85 -13.13 -4.96 3.44
C LEU A 85 -13.57 -3.55 3.87
N PRO A 86 -14.51 -3.42 4.83
CA PRO A 86 -15.14 -2.14 5.17
C PRO A 86 -14.20 -1.10 5.77
N ASN A 87 -13.02 -1.53 6.24
CA ASN A 87 -11.96 -0.67 6.76
C ASN A 87 -10.82 -0.47 5.75
N GLY A 88 -10.98 -0.96 4.52
CA GLY A 88 -10.01 -0.80 3.45
C GLY A 88 -9.85 0.67 3.07
N ILE A 89 -8.62 1.12 2.97
CA ILE A 89 -8.23 2.46 2.53
C ILE A 89 -7.87 2.38 1.07
N ALA A 90 -8.60 3.12 0.23
CA ALA A 90 -8.39 3.11 -1.21
C ALA A 90 -7.25 4.05 -1.60
N VAL A 91 -6.35 3.56 -2.46
CA VAL A 91 -5.29 4.39 -3.06
C VAL A 91 -5.32 4.23 -4.57
N SER A 92 -5.26 5.35 -5.31
CA SER A 92 -5.29 5.34 -6.78
C SER A 92 -4.32 6.37 -7.38
N CYS A 93 -3.77 6.04 -8.54
CA CYS A 93 -3.02 6.96 -9.40
C CYS A 93 -3.91 7.67 -10.43
N HIS A 94 -5.20 7.38 -10.49
CA HIS A 94 -6.11 7.91 -11.50
C HIS A 94 -6.80 9.19 -11.04
N PRO A 95 -6.77 10.29 -11.85
CA PRO A 95 -7.37 11.57 -11.49
C PRO A 95 -8.90 11.51 -11.38
N ASP A 96 -9.53 10.60 -12.13
CA ASP A 96 -10.99 10.42 -12.13
C ASP A 96 -11.45 9.36 -11.10
N PHE A 97 -10.61 9.05 -10.11
CA PHE A 97 -10.96 8.10 -9.08
C PHE A 97 -12.06 8.63 -8.17
N HIS A 98 -13.10 7.82 -7.97
CA HIS A 98 -14.23 8.14 -7.09
C HIS A 98 -14.20 7.21 -5.88
N PRO A 99 -13.75 7.69 -4.71
CA PRO A 99 -13.61 6.84 -3.53
C PRO A 99 -14.97 6.29 -3.05
N ILE A 100 -15.01 4.99 -2.80
CA ILE A 100 -16.14 4.29 -2.15
C ILE A 100 -15.84 3.97 -0.69
N SER A 101 -14.56 4.02 -0.28
CA SER A 101 -14.08 3.79 1.08
C SER A 101 -14.17 5.05 1.94
N LYS A 102 -14.20 4.88 3.27
CA LYS A 102 -14.25 6.00 4.23
C LYS A 102 -12.97 6.83 4.22
N GLN A 103 -11.85 6.18 3.99
CA GLN A 103 -10.53 6.82 3.90
C GLN A 103 -9.90 6.48 2.56
N TRP A 104 -9.24 7.44 1.97
CA TRP A 104 -8.70 7.32 0.62
C TRP A 104 -7.59 8.33 0.36
N LEU A 105 -6.76 8.04 -0.65
CA LEU A 105 -5.76 8.94 -1.22
C LEU A 105 -5.66 8.67 -2.72
N TYR A 106 -5.67 9.71 -3.55
CA TYR A 106 -5.39 9.53 -4.97
C TYR A 106 -4.67 10.72 -5.60
N ALA A 107 -4.02 10.47 -6.73
CA ALA A 107 -3.37 11.50 -7.52
C ALA A 107 -4.37 12.19 -8.45
N THR A 108 -4.44 13.52 -8.38
CA THR A 108 -5.21 14.33 -9.34
C THR A 108 -4.39 14.68 -10.56
N GLN A 109 -3.05 14.73 -10.44
CA GLN A 109 -2.13 14.92 -11.54
C GLN A 109 -0.79 14.27 -11.24
N ILE A 110 -0.18 13.65 -12.25
CA ILE A 110 1.19 13.10 -12.20
C ILE A 110 1.97 13.67 -13.37
N ARG A 111 3.10 14.31 -13.06
CA ARG A 111 4.03 14.84 -14.06
C ARG A 111 5.40 14.21 -13.85
N PHE A 112 5.91 13.52 -14.86
CA PHE A 112 7.27 13.00 -14.86
C PHE A 112 8.25 14.03 -15.40
N THR A 113 9.37 14.16 -14.72
CA THR A 113 10.49 15.03 -15.09
C THR A 113 11.79 14.21 -15.14
N HIS A 114 12.89 14.81 -15.54
CA HIS A 114 14.20 14.18 -15.49
C HIS A 114 14.73 13.98 -14.04
N GLU A 115 14.14 14.70 -13.08
CA GLU A 115 14.50 14.62 -11.66
C GLU A 115 13.56 13.68 -10.87
N GLY A 116 12.53 13.13 -11.51
CA GLY A 116 11.57 12.24 -10.84
C GLY A 116 10.12 12.52 -11.21
N ALA A 117 9.23 12.55 -10.22
CA ALA A 117 7.80 12.76 -10.39
C ALA A 117 7.28 13.87 -9.46
N VAL A 118 6.41 14.72 -10.00
CA VAL A 118 5.60 15.69 -9.26
C VAL A 118 4.16 15.19 -9.26
N ILE A 119 3.60 14.99 -8.08
CA ILE A 119 2.31 14.31 -7.89
C ILE A 119 1.40 15.19 -7.06
N ASP A 120 0.35 15.72 -7.66
CA ASP A 120 -0.68 16.44 -6.94
C ASP A 120 -1.68 15.42 -6.38
N VAL A 121 -1.87 15.42 -5.06
CA VAL A 121 -2.69 14.42 -4.35
C VAL A 121 -3.79 15.07 -3.54
N VAL A 122 -4.91 14.39 -3.45
CA VAL A 122 -5.99 14.65 -2.51
C VAL A 122 -6.28 13.41 -1.69
N SER A 123 -6.69 13.62 -0.45
CA SER A 123 -6.97 12.51 0.46
C SER A 123 -7.95 12.89 1.56
N SER A 124 -8.43 11.91 2.31
CA SER A 124 -9.24 12.12 3.50
C SER A 124 -8.47 12.78 4.66
N TRP A 125 -7.16 12.98 4.54
CA TRP A 125 -6.29 13.65 5.53
C TRP A 125 -5.82 15.04 5.09
N GLY A 126 -6.10 15.44 3.86
CA GLY A 126 -5.66 16.69 3.28
C GLY A 126 -5.24 16.55 1.83
N ASN A 127 -4.65 17.61 1.29
CA ASN A 127 -4.15 17.66 -0.09
C ASN A 127 -2.78 18.32 -0.14
N GLY A 128 -2.06 18.10 -1.23
CA GLY A 128 -0.75 18.70 -1.44
C GLY A 128 -0.04 18.13 -2.66
N THR A 129 1.21 18.56 -2.84
CA THR A 129 2.05 18.11 -3.94
C THR A 129 3.26 17.36 -3.39
N LEU A 130 3.42 16.11 -3.82
CA LEU A 130 4.60 15.30 -3.51
C LEU A 130 5.65 15.49 -4.62
N HIS A 131 6.89 15.76 -4.24
CA HIS A 131 8.04 15.80 -5.13
C HIS A 131 8.91 14.58 -4.85
N SER A 132 8.92 13.60 -5.75
CA SER A 132 9.66 12.36 -5.57
C SER A 132 10.78 12.23 -6.57
N PRO A 133 12.02 11.92 -6.16
CA PRO A 133 13.11 11.62 -7.09
C PRO A 133 12.97 10.25 -7.77
N LEU A 134 12.00 9.44 -7.35
CA LEU A 134 11.75 8.13 -7.94
C LEU A 134 11.08 8.26 -9.30
N ILE A 135 11.60 7.55 -10.29
CA ILE A 135 11.14 7.58 -11.68
C ILE A 135 10.25 6.36 -11.97
N GLY A 136 9.16 6.57 -12.73
CA GLY A 136 8.29 5.53 -13.23
C GLY A 136 6.97 5.37 -12.49
N ALA A 137 5.94 4.95 -13.23
CA ALA A 137 4.56 4.86 -12.73
C ALA A 137 4.42 3.89 -11.55
N PHE A 138 5.14 2.77 -11.55
CA PHE A 138 5.12 1.82 -10.44
C PHE A 138 5.65 2.43 -9.13
N ASN A 139 6.68 3.27 -9.21
CA ASN A 139 7.21 3.96 -8.05
C ASN A 139 6.24 5.01 -7.51
N VAL A 140 5.49 5.69 -8.39
CA VAL A 140 4.42 6.59 -7.96
C VAL A 140 3.33 5.82 -7.21
N SER A 141 2.85 4.70 -7.74
CA SER A 141 1.87 3.86 -7.07
C SER A 141 2.37 3.39 -5.69
N ASN A 142 3.59 2.86 -5.63
CA ASN A 142 4.18 2.42 -4.37
C ASN A 142 4.33 3.57 -3.36
N LEU A 143 4.72 4.76 -3.83
CA LEU A 143 4.85 5.94 -3.00
C LEU A 143 3.49 6.37 -2.41
N LEU A 144 2.43 6.40 -3.21
CA LEU A 144 1.09 6.75 -2.75
C LEU A 144 0.58 5.73 -1.70
N LEU A 145 0.81 4.44 -1.93
CA LEU A 145 0.47 3.38 -0.97
C LEU A 145 1.22 3.56 0.35
N ALA A 146 2.53 3.82 0.30
CA ALA A 146 3.34 4.09 1.49
C ALA A 146 2.88 5.37 2.22
N THR A 147 2.58 6.44 1.46
CA THR A 147 2.05 7.70 2.00
C THR A 147 0.73 7.47 2.75
N ALA A 148 -0.19 6.69 2.18
CA ALA A 148 -1.47 6.37 2.81
C ALA A 148 -1.29 5.59 4.13
N VAL A 149 -0.32 4.66 4.20
CA VAL A 149 0.02 3.97 5.47
C VAL A 149 0.45 4.97 6.53
N LEU A 150 1.37 5.86 6.20
CA LEU A 150 1.92 6.82 7.16
C LEU A 150 0.86 7.80 7.66
N LEU A 151 -0.01 8.30 6.75
CA LEU A 151 -1.15 9.12 7.12
C LEU A 151 -2.14 8.39 8.04
N ALA A 152 -2.46 7.14 7.74
CA ALA A 152 -3.34 6.32 8.57
C ALA A 152 -2.73 5.99 9.94
N LEU A 153 -1.40 5.96 10.04
CA LEU A 153 -0.66 5.82 11.31
C LEU A 153 -0.52 7.14 12.08
N GLY A 154 -1.04 8.27 11.56
CA GLY A 154 -1.09 9.55 12.24
C GLY A 154 0.07 10.51 11.95
N TYR A 155 0.92 10.22 10.96
CA TYR A 155 1.93 11.18 10.51
C TYR A 155 1.26 12.34 9.78
N SER A 156 1.81 13.55 9.91
CA SER A 156 1.23 14.73 9.27
C SER A 156 1.51 14.73 7.75
N PHE A 157 0.58 15.27 6.98
CA PHE A 157 0.75 15.39 5.53
C PHE A 157 1.95 16.28 5.17
N ASP A 158 2.16 17.37 5.92
CA ASP A 158 3.27 18.30 5.70
C ASP A 158 4.65 17.66 5.96
N ASP A 159 4.75 16.77 6.96
CA ASP A 159 5.99 16.02 7.21
C ASP A 159 6.29 15.06 6.07
N LEU A 160 5.27 14.41 5.51
CA LEU A 160 5.43 13.49 4.39
C LEU A 160 5.84 14.22 3.11
N ILE A 161 5.26 15.39 2.81
CA ILE A 161 5.68 16.21 1.66
C ILE A 161 7.18 16.51 1.74
N ARG A 162 7.67 16.91 2.92
CA ARG A 162 9.10 17.19 3.12
C ARG A 162 9.98 15.95 3.01
N THR A 163 9.52 14.83 3.57
CA THR A 163 10.31 13.59 3.60
C THR A 163 10.43 12.94 2.23
N VAL A 164 9.34 12.93 1.45
CA VAL A 164 9.33 12.33 0.11
C VAL A 164 10.36 12.96 -0.83
N SER A 165 10.59 14.27 -0.73
CA SER A 165 11.60 14.96 -1.54
C SER A 165 13.05 14.57 -1.22
N GLN A 166 13.28 13.88 -0.09
CA GLN A 166 14.61 13.45 0.37
C GLN A 166 14.90 11.97 0.06
N LEU A 167 13.98 11.25 -0.56
CA LEU A 167 14.19 9.86 -1.00
C LEU A 167 15.39 9.79 -1.97
N LYS A 168 16.06 8.65 -2.01
CA LYS A 168 17.23 8.40 -2.87
C LYS A 168 17.01 7.16 -3.71
#